data_d5c185ded9055bf47b311e426a848052
#
_entry.id   d5c185ded9055bf47b311e426a848052
#
_cell.length_a   1.000
_cell.length_b   1.000
_cell.length_c   1.000
_cell.angle_alpha   90.00
_cell.angle_beta   90.00
_cell.angle_gamma   90.00
#
_symmetry.space_group_name_H-M   'P 1'
#
loop_
_entity.id
_entity.type
_entity.pdbx_description
1 polymer ?
#
loop_
_entity_poly.entity_id
_entity_poly.type
_entity_poly.pdbx_seq_one_letter_code
_entity_poly.pdbx_strand_id
1 'polypeptide(L)'
;MLELRNISYNVEDEGKNIGIVKNVSLVLPDDKFFVITGPNGGGKSSLAKIIAGIYKPTSGQILYNGQDITDMSITDRARLGIGFAFQQPVRFKGLTVKDLLVLAAGEKMKSSACDYLSEVGLCANDYLNREINASLSGGELKRIEIAITIARGTKLTIFDEPEAGIDLWSFSNLIKVFEDLKAKTQGSIIIISHQERIINIADEIIQVADGEVVKQGSKDEVMPLFSGSTFKCQFKR
;
A
#
# COMPACT_ATOMS: atom_id res chain seq x y z
N MET A 1 9.36 13.22 -3.08
CA MET A 1 9.83 12.33 -4.18
C MET A 1 10.51 11.11 -3.57
N LEU A 2 10.13 9.91 -4.00
CA LEU A 2 10.78 8.64 -3.64
C LEU A 2 11.58 8.13 -4.84
N GLU A 3 12.82 7.74 -4.63
CA GLU A 3 13.68 7.17 -5.66
C GLU A 3 14.32 5.87 -5.16
N LEU A 4 14.19 4.82 -5.96
CA LEU A 4 14.85 3.54 -5.78
C LEU A 4 15.96 3.40 -6.81
N ARG A 5 17.17 3.04 -6.38
CA ARG A 5 18.35 2.85 -7.23
C ARG A 5 18.89 1.44 -7.09
N ASN A 6 18.73 0.64 -8.14
CA ASN A 6 19.26 -0.74 -8.25
C ASN A 6 18.91 -1.61 -7.03
N ILE A 7 17.69 -1.50 -6.53
CA ILE A 7 17.22 -2.26 -5.37
C ILE A 7 17.13 -3.74 -5.70
N SER A 8 17.80 -4.55 -4.90
CA SER A 8 17.64 -5.99 -4.91
C SER A 8 17.32 -6.53 -3.53
N TYR A 9 16.53 -7.60 -3.48
CA TYR A 9 16.21 -8.30 -2.25
C TYR A 9 16.17 -9.79 -2.48
N ASN A 10 17.04 -10.49 -1.77
CA ASN A 10 17.19 -11.94 -1.84
C ASN A 10 16.78 -12.56 -0.51
N VAL A 11 16.22 -13.75 -0.59
CA VAL A 11 15.86 -14.58 0.56
C VAL A 11 16.60 -15.91 0.44
N GLU A 12 17.15 -16.39 1.53
CA GLU A 12 17.72 -17.74 1.61
C GLU A 12 16.60 -18.74 1.91
N ASP A 13 16.39 -19.69 1.03
CA ASP A 13 15.42 -20.76 1.18
C ASP A 13 16.07 -22.10 0.84
N GLU A 14 16.06 -23.02 1.80
CA GLU A 14 16.71 -24.36 1.69
C GLU A 14 18.16 -24.30 1.15
N GLY A 15 18.94 -23.29 1.59
CA GLY A 15 20.32 -23.08 1.17
C GLY A 15 20.47 -22.50 -0.26
N LYS A 16 19.38 -22.09 -0.90
CA LYS A 16 19.37 -21.38 -2.18
C LYS A 16 19.05 -19.91 -1.98
N ASN A 17 19.82 -19.05 -2.64
CA ASN A 17 19.57 -17.62 -2.65
C ASN A 17 18.57 -17.28 -3.76
N ILE A 18 17.33 -16.94 -3.35
CA ILE A 18 16.23 -16.62 -4.28
C ILE A 18 16.07 -15.10 -4.35
N GLY A 19 16.26 -14.53 -5.55
CA GLY A 19 16.04 -13.12 -5.83
C GLY A 19 14.53 -12.82 -5.96
N ILE A 20 13.98 -12.12 -4.96
CA ILE A 20 12.57 -11.70 -4.93
C ILE A 20 12.37 -10.36 -5.63
N VAL A 21 13.31 -9.41 -5.43
CA VAL A 21 13.37 -8.12 -6.13
C VAL A 21 14.74 -8.02 -6.77
N LYS A 22 14.80 -7.65 -8.07
CA LYS A 22 16.00 -7.74 -8.87
C LYS A 22 16.29 -6.42 -9.57
N ASN A 23 17.28 -5.71 -9.07
CA ASN A 23 17.81 -4.49 -9.69
C ASN A 23 16.76 -3.43 -10.05
N VAL A 24 15.78 -3.22 -9.17
CA VAL A 24 14.68 -2.28 -9.41
C VAL A 24 15.17 -0.84 -9.25
N SER A 25 14.99 -0.04 -10.31
CA SER A 25 15.18 1.41 -10.29
C SER A 25 13.86 2.09 -10.67
N LEU A 26 13.42 3.03 -9.83
CA LEU A 26 12.09 3.62 -9.92
C LEU A 26 12.10 5.03 -9.34
N VAL A 27 11.44 5.97 -9.99
CA VAL A 27 11.24 7.34 -9.49
C VAL A 27 9.75 7.60 -9.34
N LEU A 28 9.32 7.96 -8.14
CA LEU A 28 7.94 8.31 -7.81
C LEU A 28 7.89 9.78 -7.39
N PRO A 29 7.39 10.67 -8.26
CA PRO A 29 7.13 12.07 -7.93
C PRO A 29 6.16 12.21 -6.74
N ASP A 30 6.19 13.36 -6.07
CA ASP A 30 5.24 13.66 -5.00
C ASP A 30 3.82 13.91 -5.56
N ASP A 31 2.84 13.85 -4.68
CA ASP A 31 1.44 14.19 -4.92
C ASP A 31 0.79 13.42 -6.07
N LYS A 32 1.15 12.15 -6.22
CA LYS A 32 0.59 11.24 -7.21
C LYS A 32 0.04 9.96 -6.60
N PHE A 33 -0.92 9.39 -7.34
CA PHE A 33 -1.53 8.10 -7.03
C PHE A 33 -0.94 7.02 -7.95
N PHE A 34 -0.15 6.13 -7.36
CA PHE A 34 0.51 5.03 -8.06
C PHE A 34 -0.21 3.71 -7.81
N VAL A 35 -0.30 2.89 -8.84
CA VAL A 35 -0.71 1.49 -8.67
C VAL A 35 0.42 0.57 -9.11
N ILE A 36 0.87 -0.31 -8.20
CA ILE A 36 1.79 -1.39 -8.50
C ILE A 36 0.96 -2.63 -8.83
N THR A 37 1.09 -3.15 -10.03
CA THR A 37 0.35 -4.32 -10.50
C THR A 37 1.27 -5.36 -11.13
N GLY A 38 0.72 -6.55 -11.44
CA GLY A 38 1.48 -7.66 -12.05
C GLY A 38 1.12 -9.00 -11.44
N PRO A 39 1.71 -10.11 -11.90
CA PRO A 39 1.36 -11.46 -11.46
C PRO A 39 1.63 -11.69 -9.97
N ASN A 40 0.90 -12.66 -9.39
CA ASN A 40 1.16 -13.10 -8.03
C ASN A 40 2.56 -13.70 -7.94
N GLY A 41 3.26 -13.44 -6.82
CA GLY A 41 4.67 -13.83 -6.67
C GLY A 41 5.68 -12.93 -7.40
N GLY A 42 5.24 -11.93 -8.17
CA GLY A 42 6.10 -11.03 -8.93
C GLY A 42 6.97 -10.05 -8.12
N GLY A 43 6.89 -10.05 -6.78
CA GLY A 43 7.72 -9.19 -5.92
C GLY A 43 7.07 -7.89 -5.46
N LYS A 44 5.81 -7.60 -5.83
CA LYS A 44 5.09 -6.34 -5.52
C LYS A 44 5.06 -6.00 -4.04
N SER A 45 4.53 -6.90 -3.20
CA SER A 45 4.44 -6.68 -1.75
C SER A 45 5.82 -6.62 -1.09
N SER A 46 6.81 -7.35 -1.62
CA SER A 46 8.20 -7.27 -1.14
C SER A 46 8.80 -5.90 -1.43
N LEU A 47 8.61 -5.36 -2.65
CA LEU A 47 9.04 -4.02 -3.02
C LEU A 47 8.42 -2.95 -2.11
N ALA A 48 7.12 -3.03 -1.85
CA ALA A 48 6.41 -2.12 -0.95
C ALA A 48 6.93 -2.22 0.50
N LYS A 49 7.19 -3.43 0.99
CA LYS A 49 7.77 -3.65 2.33
C LYS A 49 9.20 -3.13 2.44
N ILE A 50 9.98 -3.17 1.37
CA ILE A 50 11.32 -2.57 1.30
C ILE A 50 11.20 -1.04 1.40
N ILE A 51 10.29 -0.41 0.69
CA ILE A 51 10.04 1.04 0.76
C ILE A 51 9.64 1.45 2.18
N ALA A 52 8.79 0.68 2.83
CA ALA A 52 8.35 0.93 4.20
C ALA A 52 9.43 0.65 5.27
N GLY A 53 10.53 -0.03 4.91
CA GLY A 53 11.59 -0.43 5.85
C GLY A 53 11.28 -1.67 6.68
N ILE A 54 10.26 -2.43 6.28
CA ILE A 54 9.91 -3.73 6.88
C ILE A 54 10.93 -4.78 6.45
N TYR A 55 11.35 -4.73 5.18
CA TYR A 55 12.44 -5.55 4.66
C TYR A 55 13.63 -4.66 4.34
N LYS A 56 14.83 -5.13 4.69
CA LYS A 56 16.08 -4.47 4.33
C LYS A 56 16.51 -4.98 2.94
N PRO A 57 16.78 -4.10 1.96
CA PRO A 57 17.29 -4.54 0.66
C PRO A 57 18.67 -5.20 0.81
N THR A 58 18.95 -6.17 -0.05
CA THR A 58 20.28 -6.83 -0.11
C THR A 58 21.31 -5.91 -0.76
N SER A 59 20.87 -5.08 -1.72
CA SER A 59 21.68 -4.06 -2.37
C SER A 59 20.83 -2.93 -2.92
N GLY A 60 21.48 -1.84 -3.32
CA GLY A 60 20.85 -0.65 -3.87
C GLY A 60 20.65 0.45 -2.83
N GLN A 61 19.97 1.53 -3.21
CA GLN A 61 19.78 2.71 -2.40
C GLN A 61 18.35 3.22 -2.51
N ILE A 62 17.78 3.69 -1.38
CA ILE A 62 16.44 4.28 -1.32
C ILE A 62 16.60 5.73 -0.88
N LEU A 63 16.15 6.66 -1.71
CA LEU A 63 16.15 8.09 -1.40
C LEU A 63 14.71 8.58 -1.23
N TYR A 64 14.46 9.29 -0.13
CA TYR A 64 13.18 9.95 0.11
C TYR A 64 13.42 11.44 0.32
N ASN A 65 12.89 12.29 -0.58
CA ASN A 65 13.15 13.72 -0.64
C ASN A 65 14.66 14.06 -0.63
N GLY A 66 15.46 13.26 -1.37
CA GLY A 66 16.91 13.40 -1.46
C GLY A 66 17.70 12.84 -0.26
N GLN A 67 17.03 12.44 0.81
CA GLN A 67 17.66 11.81 1.96
C GLN A 67 17.77 10.30 1.74
N ASP A 68 18.93 9.73 1.99
CA ASP A 68 19.12 8.27 2.00
C ASP A 68 18.43 7.67 3.23
N ILE A 69 17.48 6.79 2.99
CA ILE A 69 16.71 6.08 4.00
C ILE A 69 16.96 4.57 3.98
N THR A 70 17.94 4.10 3.21
CA THR A 70 18.17 2.66 2.95
C THR A 70 18.31 1.86 4.24
N ASP A 71 19.10 2.37 5.19
CA ASP A 71 19.36 1.72 6.47
C ASP A 71 18.45 2.21 7.62
N MET A 72 17.52 3.13 7.35
CA MET A 72 16.59 3.62 8.36
C MET A 72 15.63 2.54 8.82
N SER A 73 15.35 2.52 10.14
CA SER A 73 14.36 1.64 10.72
C SER A 73 12.93 1.98 10.23
N ILE A 74 12.01 1.01 10.32
CA ILE A 74 10.58 1.24 10.03
C ILE A 74 10.01 2.40 10.86
N THR A 75 10.44 2.55 12.12
CA THR A 75 10.01 3.62 13.01
C THR A 75 10.48 4.99 12.52
N ASP A 76 11.72 5.11 12.07
CA ASP A 76 12.25 6.37 11.58
C ASP A 76 11.63 6.76 10.24
N ARG A 77 11.41 5.81 9.33
CA ARG A 77 10.66 6.04 8.09
C ARG A 77 9.22 6.46 8.38
N ALA A 78 8.59 5.86 9.39
CA ALA A 78 7.26 6.25 9.82
C ALA A 78 7.22 7.70 10.36
N ARG A 79 8.27 8.16 11.06
CA ARG A 79 8.42 9.56 11.52
C ARG A 79 8.64 10.53 10.38
N LEU A 80 9.28 10.09 9.28
CA LEU A 80 9.39 10.88 8.05
C LEU A 80 8.06 11.03 7.30
N GLY A 81 7.03 10.28 7.70
CA GLY A 81 5.69 10.32 7.10
C GLY A 81 5.45 9.21 6.07
N ILE A 82 6.17 8.09 6.13
CA ILE A 82 5.89 6.91 5.31
C ILE A 82 4.95 6.00 6.11
N GLY A 83 3.75 5.76 5.57
CA GLY A 83 2.72 4.87 6.14
C GLY A 83 2.59 3.58 5.35
N PHE A 84 2.22 2.50 6.05
CA PHE A 84 1.98 1.19 5.44
C PHE A 84 0.73 0.55 6.03
N ALA A 85 -0.22 0.18 5.18
CA ALA A 85 -1.39 -0.62 5.52
C ALA A 85 -1.19 -2.03 4.98
N PHE A 86 -1.29 -3.01 5.88
CA PHE A 86 -1.00 -4.42 5.56
C PHE A 86 -2.14 -5.08 4.79
N GLN A 87 -1.80 -6.11 4.01
CA GLN A 87 -2.79 -6.96 3.33
C GLN A 87 -3.78 -7.59 4.34
N GLN A 88 -3.25 -8.08 5.47
CA GLN A 88 -4.07 -8.56 6.58
C GLN A 88 -4.07 -7.51 7.69
N PRO A 89 -5.25 -6.98 8.07
CA PRO A 89 -5.35 -6.00 9.14
C PRO A 89 -4.82 -6.53 10.47
N VAL A 90 -4.06 -5.68 11.16
CA VAL A 90 -3.54 -6.00 12.48
C VAL A 90 -4.65 -5.87 13.52
N ARG A 91 -4.76 -6.86 14.41
CA ARG A 91 -5.71 -6.83 15.53
C ARG A 91 -5.01 -6.38 16.80
N PHE A 92 -5.63 -5.44 17.50
CA PHE A 92 -5.11 -4.87 18.75
C PHE A 92 -6.05 -5.23 19.90
N LYS A 93 -5.68 -6.24 20.66
CA LYS A 93 -6.47 -6.67 21.83
C LYS A 93 -6.48 -5.58 22.91
N GLY A 94 -7.67 -5.25 23.41
CA GLY A 94 -7.85 -4.25 24.47
C GLY A 94 -7.86 -2.79 23.99
N LEU A 95 -7.78 -2.52 22.68
CA LEU A 95 -7.90 -1.18 22.13
C LEU A 95 -9.19 -1.05 21.33
N THR A 96 -9.86 0.08 21.50
CA THR A 96 -11.03 0.44 20.71
C THR A 96 -10.61 1.13 19.40
N VAL A 97 -11.54 1.20 18.46
CA VAL A 97 -11.35 1.96 17.21
C VAL A 97 -10.99 3.42 17.50
N LYS A 98 -11.66 4.03 18.50
CA LYS A 98 -11.38 5.39 18.94
C LYS A 98 -9.94 5.54 19.45
N ASP A 99 -9.47 4.60 20.26
CA ASP A 99 -8.11 4.64 20.81
C ASP A 99 -7.07 4.64 19.69
N LEU A 100 -7.25 3.78 18.69
CA LEU A 100 -6.32 3.72 17.56
C LEU A 100 -6.39 4.95 16.65
N LEU A 101 -7.56 5.51 16.41
CA LEU A 101 -7.69 6.75 15.65
C LEU A 101 -7.01 7.92 16.36
N VAL A 102 -7.18 8.04 17.67
CA VAL A 102 -6.53 9.07 18.51
C VAL A 102 -5.01 8.88 18.50
N LEU A 103 -4.54 7.65 18.69
CA LEU A 103 -3.10 7.33 18.62
C LEU A 103 -2.49 7.64 17.26
N ALA A 104 -3.21 7.35 16.18
CA ALA A 104 -2.74 7.58 14.81
C ALA A 104 -2.69 9.08 14.47
N ALA A 105 -3.73 9.83 14.83
CA ALA A 105 -3.80 11.26 14.58
C ALA A 105 -2.86 12.09 15.48
N GLY A 106 -2.58 11.60 16.69
CA GLY A 106 -1.74 12.28 17.66
C GLY A 106 -2.24 13.68 17.98
N GLU A 107 -1.32 14.59 18.34
CA GLU A 107 -1.63 16.02 18.61
C GLU A 107 -2.10 16.78 17.36
N LYS A 108 -1.92 16.21 16.17
CA LYS A 108 -2.31 16.82 14.89
C LYS A 108 -3.73 16.46 14.45
N MET A 109 -4.59 16.06 15.37
CA MET A 109 -5.97 15.68 15.07
C MET A 109 -6.71 16.82 14.37
N LYS A 110 -6.74 16.80 13.03
CA LYS A 110 -7.39 17.83 12.20
C LYS A 110 -8.90 17.60 12.07
N SER A 111 -9.34 16.37 12.31
CA SER A 111 -10.73 15.93 12.17
C SER A 111 -11.14 15.11 13.38
N SER A 112 -12.42 15.01 13.65
CA SER A 112 -12.89 14.13 14.72
C SER A 112 -12.71 12.65 14.34
N ALA A 113 -12.64 11.75 15.32
CA ALA A 113 -12.63 10.33 15.05
C ALA A 113 -13.88 9.87 14.26
N CYS A 114 -14.99 10.62 14.40
CA CYS A 114 -16.21 10.39 13.62
C CYS A 114 -16.01 10.66 12.12
N ASP A 115 -15.28 11.73 11.78
CA ASP A 115 -15.06 12.12 10.39
C ASP A 115 -14.25 11.04 9.65
N TYR A 116 -13.18 10.52 10.28
CA TYR A 116 -12.37 9.45 9.68
C TYR A 116 -13.16 8.15 9.42
N LEU A 117 -14.10 7.79 10.32
CA LEU A 117 -14.97 6.64 10.09
C LEU A 117 -16.00 6.91 8.99
N SER A 118 -16.54 8.11 8.93
CA SER A 118 -17.47 8.52 7.87
C SER A 118 -16.82 8.47 6.49
N GLU A 119 -15.54 8.87 6.38
CA GLU A 119 -14.77 8.81 5.13
C GLU A 119 -14.67 7.38 4.56
N VAL A 120 -14.60 6.37 5.43
CA VAL A 120 -14.58 4.96 5.02
C VAL A 120 -15.95 4.30 5.02
N GLY A 121 -17.04 5.09 5.15
CA GLY A 121 -18.43 4.60 5.14
C GLY A 121 -18.81 3.77 6.37
N LEU A 122 -18.25 4.08 7.53
CA LEU A 122 -18.60 3.47 8.82
C LEU A 122 -19.32 4.48 9.71
N CYS A 123 -20.41 4.03 10.37
CA CYS A 123 -21.13 4.84 11.35
C CYS A 123 -20.31 4.95 12.64
N ALA A 124 -19.94 6.17 13.03
CA ALA A 124 -19.13 6.39 14.22
C ALA A 124 -19.80 5.85 15.51
N ASN A 125 -21.12 6.03 15.66
CA ASN A 125 -21.86 5.54 16.83
C ASN A 125 -21.75 4.03 17.02
N ASP A 126 -21.66 3.28 15.92
CA ASP A 126 -21.65 1.83 15.95
C ASP A 126 -20.23 1.25 16.14
N TYR A 127 -19.20 2.02 15.76
CA TYR A 127 -17.84 1.47 15.68
C TYR A 127 -16.84 2.10 16.66
N LEU A 128 -16.96 3.37 17.05
CA LEU A 128 -15.94 4.05 17.85
C LEU A 128 -15.53 3.32 19.13
N ASN A 129 -16.51 2.77 19.85
CA ASN A 129 -16.27 2.10 21.13
C ASN A 129 -16.10 0.58 20.99
N ARG A 130 -16.08 0.04 19.75
CA ARG A 130 -15.83 -1.38 19.52
C ARG A 130 -14.35 -1.69 19.64
N GLU A 131 -14.05 -2.78 20.31
CA GLU A 131 -12.69 -3.33 20.37
C GLU A 131 -12.30 -3.93 19.00
N ILE A 132 -11.05 -3.76 18.61
CA ILE A 132 -10.52 -4.35 17.36
C ILE A 132 -10.16 -5.82 17.60
N ASN A 133 -11.18 -6.66 17.61
CA ASN A 133 -11.09 -8.07 17.86
C ASN A 133 -11.77 -8.93 16.78
N ALA A 134 -12.01 -10.21 17.07
CA ALA A 134 -12.60 -11.16 16.12
C ALA A 134 -14.10 -10.92 15.82
N SER A 135 -14.77 -10.00 16.51
CA SER A 135 -16.18 -9.69 16.29
C SER A 135 -16.42 -8.78 15.07
N LEU A 136 -15.36 -8.13 14.56
CA LEU A 136 -15.42 -7.33 13.34
C LEU A 136 -15.24 -8.22 12.11
N SER A 137 -16.08 -8.01 11.09
CA SER A 137 -15.90 -8.64 9.79
C SER A 137 -14.60 -8.20 9.13
N GLY A 138 -14.10 -8.98 8.18
CA GLY A 138 -12.87 -8.64 7.43
C GLY A 138 -12.98 -7.28 6.73
N GLY A 139 -14.14 -7.00 6.12
CA GLY A 139 -14.39 -5.72 5.44
C GLY A 139 -14.48 -4.52 6.39
N GLU A 140 -15.08 -4.68 7.57
CA GLU A 140 -15.12 -3.63 8.60
C GLU A 140 -13.72 -3.33 9.12
N LEU A 141 -12.97 -4.38 9.45
CA LEU A 141 -11.60 -4.25 9.96
C LEU A 141 -10.69 -3.55 8.94
N LYS A 142 -10.85 -3.87 7.65
CA LYS A 142 -10.08 -3.24 6.57
C LYS A 142 -10.40 -1.75 6.42
N ARG A 143 -11.68 -1.38 6.48
CA ARG A 143 -12.09 0.03 6.44
C ARG A 143 -11.60 0.81 7.67
N ILE A 144 -11.60 0.19 8.85
CA ILE A 144 -11.03 0.79 10.06
C ILE A 144 -9.51 1.00 9.89
N GLU A 145 -8.77 0.02 9.35
CA GLU A 145 -7.34 0.16 9.06
C GLU A 145 -7.05 1.34 8.12
N ILE A 146 -7.86 1.49 7.08
CA ILE A 146 -7.75 2.62 6.15
C ILE A 146 -8.02 3.93 6.87
N ALA A 147 -9.08 4.02 7.69
CA ALA A 147 -9.38 5.21 8.50
C ALA A 147 -8.22 5.59 9.43
N ILE A 148 -7.61 4.62 10.10
CA ILE A 148 -6.43 4.81 10.96
C ILE A 148 -5.24 5.34 10.14
N THR A 149 -5.04 4.79 8.95
CA THR A 149 -3.97 5.20 8.05
C THR A 149 -4.17 6.63 7.55
N ILE A 150 -5.40 7.02 7.24
CA ILE A 150 -5.77 8.39 6.86
C ILE A 150 -5.55 9.35 8.05
N ALA A 151 -6.02 8.98 9.24
CA ALA A 151 -5.88 9.78 10.45
C ALA A 151 -4.42 10.12 10.78
N ARG A 152 -3.49 9.23 10.41
CA ARG A 152 -2.05 9.45 10.59
C ARG A 152 -1.48 10.59 9.74
N GLY A 153 -2.13 10.95 8.63
CA GLY A 153 -1.72 12.07 7.78
C GLY A 153 -0.31 11.92 7.21
N THR A 154 -0.02 10.76 6.63
CA THR A 154 1.30 10.43 6.05
C THR A 154 1.52 11.17 4.72
N LYS A 155 2.80 11.45 4.40
CA LYS A 155 3.21 12.06 3.13
C LYS A 155 3.33 11.05 1.98
N LEU A 156 3.60 9.80 2.32
CA LEU A 156 3.61 8.66 1.43
C LEU A 156 2.85 7.52 2.12
N THR A 157 1.75 7.10 1.53
CA THR A 157 0.94 5.99 2.07
C THR A 157 0.98 4.80 1.14
N ILE A 158 1.28 3.63 1.67
CA ILE A 158 1.32 2.38 0.91
C ILE A 158 0.21 1.47 1.40
N PHE A 159 -0.62 0.99 0.48
CA PHE A 159 -1.66 -0.01 0.73
C PHE A 159 -1.31 -1.31 -0.01
N ASP A 160 -1.18 -2.41 0.73
CA ASP A 160 -0.89 -3.73 0.16
C ASP A 160 -2.19 -4.54 0.01
N GLU A 161 -2.70 -4.64 -1.21
CA GLU A 161 -3.95 -5.32 -1.57
C GLU A 161 -5.12 -4.96 -0.64
N PRO A 162 -5.51 -3.66 -0.56
CA PRO A 162 -6.53 -3.19 0.39
C PRO A 162 -7.91 -3.82 0.13
N GLU A 163 -8.15 -4.35 -1.06
CA GLU A 163 -9.38 -5.03 -1.45
C GLU A 163 -9.44 -6.50 -1.02
N ALA A 164 -8.36 -7.08 -0.55
CA ALA A 164 -8.32 -8.50 -0.20
C ALA A 164 -9.32 -8.84 0.92
N GLY A 165 -10.22 -9.80 0.66
CA GLY A 165 -11.23 -10.24 1.61
C GLY A 165 -12.43 -9.29 1.79
N ILE A 166 -12.58 -8.30 0.91
CA ILE A 166 -13.73 -7.39 0.88
C ILE A 166 -14.78 -7.91 -0.12
N ASP A 167 -16.06 -7.89 0.28
CA ASP A 167 -17.18 -8.22 -0.60
C ASP A 167 -17.41 -7.16 -1.69
N LEU A 168 -18.11 -7.53 -2.75
CA LEU A 168 -18.32 -6.67 -3.93
C LEU A 168 -19.00 -5.33 -3.62
N TRP A 169 -19.93 -5.31 -2.64
CA TRP A 169 -20.64 -4.08 -2.26
C TRP A 169 -19.72 -3.13 -1.49
N SER A 170 -18.98 -3.66 -0.54
CA SER A 170 -17.98 -2.91 0.23
C SER A 170 -16.83 -2.42 -0.65
N PHE A 171 -16.48 -3.17 -1.71
CA PHE A 171 -15.45 -2.77 -2.66
C PHE A 171 -15.81 -1.48 -3.43
N SER A 172 -17.08 -1.31 -3.83
CA SER A 172 -17.51 -0.07 -4.50
C SER A 172 -17.35 1.16 -3.60
N ASN A 173 -17.58 1.01 -2.29
CA ASN A 173 -17.34 2.08 -1.33
C ASN A 173 -15.84 2.35 -1.14
N LEU A 174 -15.01 1.31 -1.15
CA LEU A 174 -13.56 1.43 -1.05
C LEU A 174 -12.97 2.23 -2.21
N ILE A 175 -13.48 2.05 -3.43
CA ILE A 175 -13.05 2.84 -4.60
C ILE A 175 -13.30 4.33 -4.35
N LYS A 176 -14.51 4.70 -3.88
CA LYS A 176 -14.84 6.11 -3.56
C LYS A 176 -13.90 6.68 -2.50
N VAL A 177 -13.57 5.89 -1.48
CA VAL A 177 -12.58 6.30 -0.46
C VAL A 177 -11.24 6.63 -1.11
N PHE A 178 -10.75 5.82 -2.05
CA PHE A 178 -9.49 6.10 -2.73
C PHE A 178 -9.57 7.28 -3.70
N GLU A 179 -10.71 7.48 -4.38
CA GLU A 179 -10.95 8.68 -5.20
C GLU A 179 -10.95 9.96 -4.34
N ASP A 180 -11.62 9.92 -3.19
CA ASP A 180 -11.65 11.03 -2.22
C ASP A 180 -10.26 11.28 -1.62
N LEU A 181 -9.52 10.23 -1.29
CA LEU A 181 -8.14 10.33 -0.81
C LEU A 181 -7.25 10.99 -1.86
N LYS A 182 -7.32 10.55 -3.12
CA LYS A 182 -6.59 11.16 -4.23
C LYS A 182 -6.88 12.65 -4.36
N ALA A 183 -8.15 13.05 -4.22
CA ALA A 183 -8.57 14.44 -4.36
C ALA A 183 -8.16 15.34 -3.17
N LYS A 184 -8.09 14.78 -1.95
CA LYS A 184 -7.90 15.55 -0.70
C LYS A 184 -6.50 15.49 -0.13
N THR A 185 -5.74 14.41 -0.43
CA THR A 185 -4.45 14.16 0.21
C THR A 185 -3.34 14.99 -0.42
N GLN A 186 -2.65 15.76 0.40
CA GLN A 186 -1.34 16.34 0.07
C GLN A 186 -0.28 15.26 0.36
N GLY A 187 0.09 14.49 -0.63
CA GLY A 187 1.06 13.40 -0.52
C GLY A 187 0.83 12.31 -1.55
N SER A 188 1.75 11.38 -1.63
CA SER A 188 1.70 10.29 -2.59
C SER A 188 1.03 9.05 -2.01
N ILE A 189 0.27 8.36 -2.83
CA ILE A 189 -0.37 7.09 -2.50
C ILE A 189 0.17 5.99 -3.43
N ILE A 190 0.57 4.87 -2.85
CA ILE A 190 0.94 3.66 -3.59
C ILE A 190 -0.07 2.57 -3.20
N ILE A 191 -0.76 1.99 -4.17
CA ILE A 191 -1.62 0.82 -3.94
C ILE A 191 -1.07 -0.36 -4.73
N ILE A 192 -0.86 -1.49 -4.06
CA ILE A 192 -0.65 -2.76 -4.75
C ILE A 192 -2.02 -3.34 -5.01
N SER A 193 -2.37 -3.50 -6.28
CA SER A 193 -3.64 -4.08 -6.69
C SER A 193 -3.58 -4.65 -8.12
N HIS A 194 -4.45 -5.62 -8.38
CA HIS A 194 -4.74 -6.13 -9.72
C HIS A 194 -6.17 -5.81 -10.16
N GLN A 195 -6.93 -5.08 -9.35
CA GLN A 195 -8.30 -4.72 -9.62
C GLN A 195 -8.38 -3.55 -10.62
N GLU A 196 -9.05 -3.78 -11.73
CA GLU A 196 -9.17 -2.80 -12.82
C GLU A 196 -9.72 -1.45 -12.33
N ARG A 197 -10.68 -1.45 -11.40
CA ARG A 197 -11.25 -0.21 -10.85
C ARG A 197 -10.22 0.62 -10.08
N ILE A 198 -9.31 -0.01 -9.34
CA ILE A 198 -8.21 0.68 -8.64
C ILE A 198 -7.17 1.18 -9.65
N ILE A 199 -6.85 0.36 -10.66
CA ILE A 199 -5.93 0.74 -11.74
C ILE A 199 -6.46 1.98 -12.48
N ASN A 200 -7.79 2.09 -12.67
CA ASN A 200 -8.42 3.17 -13.40
C ASN A 200 -8.30 4.55 -12.74
N ILE A 201 -8.13 4.62 -11.42
CA ILE A 201 -7.95 5.89 -10.69
C ILE A 201 -6.47 6.30 -10.57
N ALA A 202 -5.52 5.46 -11.00
CA ALA A 202 -4.09 5.74 -10.94
C ALA A 202 -3.69 6.92 -11.85
N ASP A 203 -2.73 7.72 -11.41
CA ASP A 203 -2.01 8.67 -12.25
C ASP A 203 -0.91 7.96 -13.04
N GLU A 204 -0.23 7.02 -12.37
CA GLU A 204 0.79 6.17 -12.97
C GLU A 204 0.66 4.71 -12.50
N ILE A 205 0.96 3.81 -13.41
CA ILE A 205 0.95 2.37 -13.17
C ILE A 205 2.37 1.84 -13.28
N ILE A 206 2.73 0.97 -12.35
CA ILE A 206 4.02 0.29 -12.28
C ILE A 206 3.75 -1.20 -12.40
N GLN A 207 4.19 -1.79 -13.51
CA GLN A 207 4.08 -3.23 -13.71
C GLN A 207 5.33 -3.93 -13.19
N VAL A 208 5.13 -4.84 -12.23
CA VAL A 208 6.20 -5.64 -11.63
C VAL A 208 5.97 -7.12 -11.94
N ALA A 209 6.95 -7.77 -12.53
CA ALA A 209 6.92 -9.21 -12.80
C ALA A 209 8.32 -9.80 -12.58
N ASP A 210 8.38 -11.02 -12.06
CA ASP A 210 9.63 -11.77 -11.82
C ASP A 210 10.70 -11.00 -11.02
N GLY A 211 10.23 -10.08 -10.15
CA GLY A 211 11.09 -9.25 -9.30
C GLY A 211 11.60 -7.97 -9.98
N GLU A 212 11.20 -7.67 -11.19
CA GLU A 212 11.65 -6.52 -11.98
C GLU A 212 10.52 -5.57 -12.31
N VAL A 213 10.81 -4.27 -12.50
CA VAL A 213 9.88 -3.31 -13.08
C VAL A 213 9.89 -3.48 -14.59
N VAL A 214 8.80 -4.01 -15.12
CA VAL A 214 8.64 -4.25 -16.57
C VAL A 214 8.32 -2.95 -17.29
N LYS A 215 7.45 -2.13 -16.69
CA LYS A 215 7.03 -0.84 -17.24
C LYS A 215 6.50 0.09 -16.16
N GLN A 216 6.74 1.38 -16.35
CA GLN A 216 6.12 2.49 -15.60
C GLN A 216 5.58 3.49 -16.60
N GLY A 217 4.39 4.01 -16.36
CA GLY A 217 3.79 5.05 -17.21
C GLY A 217 2.33 5.29 -16.88
N SER A 218 1.69 6.09 -17.74
CA SER A 218 0.25 6.33 -17.68
C SER A 218 -0.54 5.05 -17.95
N LYS A 219 -1.83 5.09 -17.63
CA LYS A 219 -2.75 3.98 -17.92
C LYS A 219 -2.72 3.59 -19.40
N ASP A 220 -2.74 4.57 -20.32
CA ASP A 220 -2.80 4.32 -21.76
C ASP A 220 -1.53 3.67 -22.29
N GLU A 221 -0.39 3.86 -21.60
CA GLU A 221 0.88 3.26 -21.98
C GLU A 221 1.06 1.83 -21.42
N VAL A 222 0.47 1.54 -20.26
CA VAL A 222 0.69 0.25 -19.56
C VAL A 222 -0.44 -0.75 -19.82
N MET A 223 -1.71 -0.31 -19.86
CA MET A 223 -2.87 -1.20 -20.03
C MET A 223 -2.90 -2.02 -21.33
N PRO A 224 -2.48 -1.52 -22.51
CA PRO A 224 -2.46 -2.32 -23.74
C PRO A 224 -1.64 -3.61 -23.62
N LEU A 225 -0.66 -3.64 -22.70
CA LEU A 225 0.18 -4.83 -22.46
C LEU A 225 -0.59 -5.96 -21.76
N PHE A 226 -1.66 -5.64 -21.02
CA PHE A 226 -2.51 -6.64 -20.37
C PHE A 226 -3.49 -7.30 -21.33
N SER A 227 -3.92 -6.61 -22.38
CA SER A 227 -4.86 -7.14 -23.38
C SER A 227 -4.20 -8.00 -24.46
N GLY A 228 -2.86 -7.92 -24.59
CA GLY A 228 -2.09 -8.66 -25.63
C GLY A 228 -1.40 -9.93 -25.15
N SER A 229 -1.27 -10.16 -23.87
CA SER A 229 -0.62 -11.36 -23.33
C SER A 229 -1.63 -12.47 -23.04
N THR A 230 -1.95 -13.26 -24.05
CA THR A 230 -2.33 -14.66 -23.84
C THR A 230 -1.17 -15.31 -23.08
N PHE A 231 -1.32 -15.45 -21.76
CA PHE A 231 -0.39 -16.26 -20.96
C PHE A 231 -0.42 -17.68 -21.50
N LYS A 232 0.51 -18.02 -22.41
CA LYS A 232 0.80 -19.39 -22.75
C LYS A 232 1.47 -20.00 -21.52
N CYS A 233 0.69 -20.74 -20.77
CA CYS A 233 1.18 -21.61 -19.72
C CYS A 233 2.15 -22.61 -20.36
N GLN A 234 3.47 -22.33 -20.30
CA GLN A 234 4.48 -23.30 -20.68
C GLN A 234 4.69 -24.28 -19.53
N PHE A 235 3.81 -25.26 -19.43
CA PHE A 235 4.14 -26.49 -18.72
C PHE A 235 5.24 -27.19 -19.51
N LYS A 236 6.50 -27.01 -19.11
CA LYS A 236 7.56 -27.97 -19.46
C LYS A 236 7.36 -29.21 -18.59
N ARG A 237 7.08 -30.32 -19.26
CA ARG A 237 7.12 -31.65 -18.67
C ARG A 237 8.57 -32.03 -18.28
#